data_bb057e5a49a9641535dfa86e927416f8
#
_entry.id   bb057e5a49a9641535dfa86e927416f8
#
_cell.length_a   1.000
_cell.length_b   1.000
_cell.length_c   1.000
_cell.angle_alpha   90.00
_cell.angle_beta   90.00
_cell.angle_gamma   90.00
#
_symmetry.space_group_name_H-M   'P 1'
#
loop_
_entity.id
_entity.type
_entity.pdbx_description
1 polymer ?
#
loop_
_entity_poly.entity_id
_entity_poly.type
_entity_poly.pdbx_seq_one_letter_code
_entity_poly.pdbx_strand_id
1 'polypeptide(L)'
;LTLEGSNSTPGSNMARVRLVHVSPDAPAVDVTLASNGDVLYDGVTYGDSANVTVPAGDYTLQVRGDSMSNDGDVVAEFDVTLRGEEAYTAFAGGYLSTDDDPSDSAFGLLVSQDTAAGATSGFLTATTSTTTNLRVAHLSPNAPNVNVSLDGNAILEDVGFGAVSEYLEAPVGERQIQITLADDAGTTVTERSVSI
;
A
#
# COMPACT_ATOMS: atom_id res chain seq x y z
N LEU A 1 -23.71 -6.60 14.59
CA LEU A 1 -23.44 -6.08 13.23
C LEU A 1 -24.63 -6.40 12.35
N THR A 2 -25.42 -5.42 11.97
CA THR A 2 -26.53 -5.61 11.03
C THR A 2 -26.04 -5.15 9.66
N LEU A 3 -25.75 -6.09 8.76
CA LEU A 3 -25.39 -5.77 7.39
C LEU A 3 -26.69 -5.40 6.63
N GLU A 4 -26.97 -4.14 6.51
CA GLU A 4 -28.04 -3.63 5.66
C GLU A 4 -27.63 -3.81 4.19
N GLY A 5 -28.05 -4.89 3.58
CA GLY A 5 -27.80 -5.18 2.17
C GLY A 5 -28.70 -4.36 1.26
N SER A 6 -28.21 -3.30 0.66
CA SER A 6 -28.87 -2.76 -0.53
C SER A 6 -28.50 -3.62 -1.75
N ASN A 7 -29.31 -4.60 -2.07
CA ASN A 7 -29.16 -5.49 -3.25
C ASN A 7 -29.60 -4.80 -4.56
N SER A 8 -29.62 -3.47 -4.63
CA SER A 8 -29.93 -2.81 -5.89
C SER A 8 -28.73 -2.92 -6.83
N THR A 9 -28.97 -3.52 -7.99
CA THR A 9 -27.97 -3.61 -9.07
C THR A 9 -27.50 -2.21 -9.46
N PRO A 10 -26.20 -1.93 -9.48
CA PRO A 10 -25.67 -0.67 -9.99
C PRO A 10 -25.93 -0.54 -11.50
N GLY A 11 -25.73 0.66 -12.05
CA GLY A 11 -25.92 0.92 -13.47
C GLY A 11 -24.98 0.08 -14.36
N SER A 12 -25.28 -0.01 -15.65
CA SER A 12 -24.62 -0.92 -16.60
C SER A 12 -23.11 -0.81 -16.73
N ASN A 13 -22.52 0.31 -16.32
CA ASN A 13 -21.06 0.51 -16.32
C ASN A 13 -20.54 0.89 -14.94
N MET A 14 -21.26 0.54 -13.89
CA MET A 14 -20.92 0.87 -12.50
C MET A 14 -20.86 -0.40 -11.66
N ALA A 15 -19.95 -0.42 -10.72
CA ALA A 15 -19.86 -1.43 -9.67
C ALA A 15 -20.11 -0.78 -8.33
N ARG A 16 -20.76 -1.49 -7.41
CA ARG A 16 -20.89 -1.10 -6.02
C ARG A 16 -19.96 -1.93 -5.17
N VAL A 17 -19.21 -1.28 -4.32
CA VAL A 17 -18.32 -1.98 -3.38
C VAL A 17 -18.69 -1.57 -1.96
N ARG A 18 -18.93 -2.55 -1.10
CA ARG A 18 -19.02 -2.36 0.34
C ARG A 18 -17.71 -2.80 0.96
N LEU A 19 -17.08 -1.91 1.71
CA LEU A 19 -15.95 -2.25 2.57
C LEU A 19 -16.47 -2.56 3.98
N VAL A 20 -15.97 -3.63 4.60
CA VAL A 20 -16.19 -3.98 6.01
C VAL A 20 -14.84 -4.14 6.66
N HIS A 21 -14.55 -3.33 7.68
CA HIS A 21 -13.28 -3.38 8.40
C HIS A 21 -13.38 -4.37 9.57
N VAL A 22 -12.65 -5.49 9.48
CA VAL A 22 -12.65 -6.58 10.48
C VAL A 22 -11.24 -6.98 10.91
N SER A 23 -10.22 -6.14 10.69
CA SER A 23 -8.86 -6.34 11.21
C SER A 23 -8.78 -5.81 12.64
N PRO A 24 -8.50 -6.67 13.66
CA PRO A 24 -8.66 -6.28 15.06
C PRO A 24 -7.54 -5.39 15.59
N ASP A 25 -6.37 -5.40 14.96
CA ASP A 25 -5.17 -4.62 15.32
C ASP A 25 -4.93 -3.42 14.40
N ALA A 26 -5.69 -3.31 13.30
CA ALA A 26 -5.59 -2.17 12.40
C ALA A 26 -6.34 -0.95 12.99
N PRO A 27 -5.73 0.24 12.96
CA PRO A 27 -6.41 1.49 13.31
C PRO A 27 -7.51 1.82 12.26
N ALA A 28 -8.12 3.00 12.36
CA ALA A 28 -8.91 3.54 11.26
C ALA A 28 -8.08 3.59 9.98
N VAL A 29 -8.71 3.32 8.84
CA VAL A 29 -8.03 3.28 7.55
C VAL A 29 -8.75 4.12 6.51
N ASP A 30 -7.95 4.70 5.62
CA ASP A 30 -8.39 5.29 4.37
C ASP A 30 -8.15 4.30 3.23
N VAL A 31 -8.98 4.35 2.20
CA VAL A 31 -8.73 3.60 0.96
C VAL A 31 -8.76 4.55 -0.22
N THR A 32 -7.64 4.58 -0.95
CA THR A 32 -7.45 5.45 -2.11
C THR A 32 -7.16 4.63 -3.37
N LEU A 33 -7.31 5.27 -4.54
CA LEU A 33 -6.86 4.70 -5.81
C LEU A 33 -5.38 5.04 -6.04
N ALA A 34 -4.55 4.04 -6.32
CA ALA A 34 -3.13 4.23 -6.63
C ALA A 34 -2.91 5.12 -7.87
N SER A 35 -3.84 5.11 -8.83
CA SER A 35 -3.71 5.80 -10.12
C SER A 35 -3.76 7.33 -10.02
N ASN A 36 -4.50 7.89 -9.05
CA ASN A 36 -4.77 9.33 -8.98
C ASN A 36 -4.95 9.86 -7.55
N GLY A 37 -4.90 8.99 -6.53
CA GLY A 37 -5.10 9.35 -5.13
C GLY A 37 -6.55 9.64 -4.74
N ASP A 38 -7.54 9.35 -5.61
CA ASP A 38 -8.95 9.54 -5.26
C ASP A 38 -9.32 8.69 -4.04
N VAL A 39 -9.98 9.33 -3.06
CA VAL A 39 -10.41 8.67 -1.83
C VAL A 39 -11.72 7.94 -2.08
N LEU A 40 -11.72 6.64 -1.85
CA LEU A 40 -12.92 5.80 -1.91
C LEU A 40 -13.59 5.66 -0.55
N TYR A 41 -12.79 5.55 0.50
CA TYR A 41 -13.24 5.44 1.88
C TYR A 41 -12.31 6.26 2.78
N ASP A 42 -12.88 6.96 3.75
CA ASP A 42 -12.23 7.88 4.66
C ASP A 42 -12.53 7.46 6.10
N GLY A 43 -11.50 7.21 6.91
CA GLY A 43 -11.57 6.94 8.33
C GLY A 43 -12.42 5.73 8.74
N VAL A 44 -12.38 4.62 8.00
CA VAL A 44 -13.17 3.43 8.34
C VAL A 44 -12.58 2.72 9.55
N THR A 45 -13.33 2.65 10.65
CA THR A 45 -12.87 2.00 11.90
C THR A 45 -13.29 0.55 12.00
N TYR A 46 -12.63 -0.20 12.91
CA TYR A 46 -12.96 -1.60 13.19
C TYR A 46 -14.45 -1.81 13.48
N GLY A 47 -15.08 -2.74 12.77
CA GLY A 47 -16.49 -3.06 12.89
C GLY A 47 -17.40 -2.21 12.01
N ASP A 48 -16.90 -1.15 11.39
CA ASP A 48 -17.65 -0.30 10.49
C ASP A 48 -17.72 -0.85 9.07
N SER A 49 -18.69 -0.33 8.32
CA SER A 49 -18.80 -0.60 6.89
C SER A 49 -19.19 0.66 6.12
N ALA A 50 -18.62 0.81 4.94
CA ALA A 50 -18.90 1.92 4.04
C ALA A 50 -19.19 1.40 2.63
N ASN A 51 -19.93 2.19 1.82
CA ASN A 51 -20.30 1.83 0.46
C ASN A 51 -19.82 2.90 -0.51
N VAL A 52 -19.29 2.48 -1.66
CA VAL A 52 -18.96 3.35 -2.79
C VAL A 52 -19.51 2.75 -4.08
N THR A 53 -19.81 3.60 -5.05
CA THR A 53 -20.14 3.18 -6.41
C THR A 53 -19.13 3.80 -7.36
N VAL A 54 -18.43 2.97 -8.11
CA VAL A 54 -17.35 3.36 -9.02
C VAL A 54 -17.61 2.81 -10.42
N PRO A 55 -17.03 3.38 -11.48
CA PRO A 55 -17.05 2.77 -12.81
C PRO A 55 -16.53 1.33 -12.78
N ALA A 56 -17.00 0.49 -13.70
CA ALA A 56 -16.42 -0.83 -13.91
C ALA A 56 -14.99 -0.69 -14.48
N GLY A 57 -14.06 -1.51 -14.04
CA GLY A 57 -12.66 -1.45 -14.47
C GLY A 57 -11.71 -2.18 -13.55
N ASP A 58 -10.42 -2.07 -13.88
CA ASP A 58 -9.31 -2.58 -13.07
C ASP A 58 -8.78 -1.45 -12.19
N TYR A 59 -8.57 -1.74 -10.92
CA TYR A 59 -8.11 -0.79 -9.91
C TYR A 59 -7.01 -1.38 -9.05
N THR A 60 -6.03 -0.56 -8.70
CA THR A 60 -5.13 -0.82 -7.58
C THR A 60 -5.58 0.04 -6.41
N LEU A 61 -6.07 -0.61 -5.37
CA LEU A 61 -6.52 0.01 -4.13
C LEU A 61 -5.35 0.12 -3.15
N GLN A 62 -5.14 1.29 -2.54
CA GLN A 62 -4.19 1.49 -1.47
C GLN A 62 -4.94 1.64 -0.15
N VAL A 63 -4.67 0.76 0.81
CA VAL A 63 -5.11 0.90 2.19
C VAL A 63 -4.05 1.70 2.92
N ARG A 64 -4.44 2.79 3.54
CA ARG A 64 -3.58 3.75 4.24
C ARG A 64 -3.99 3.88 5.70
N GLY A 65 -3.06 4.27 6.56
CA GLY A 65 -3.42 4.76 7.89
C GLY A 65 -4.27 6.02 7.79
N ASP A 66 -5.32 6.11 8.62
CA ASP A 66 -6.22 7.27 8.65
C ASP A 66 -5.44 8.57 8.90
N SER A 67 -5.68 9.57 8.08
CA SER A 67 -5.11 10.91 8.20
C SER A 67 -6.08 11.96 7.66
N MET A 68 -6.05 13.18 8.19
CA MET A 68 -6.94 14.27 7.74
C MET A 68 -6.75 14.65 6.26
N SER A 69 -5.65 14.25 5.64
CA SER A 69 -5.32 14.54 4.24
C SER A 69 -5.42 13.30 3.35
N ASN A 70 -5.75 12.14 3.91
CA ASN A 70 -5.79 10.81 3.27
C ASN A 70 -4.45 10.43 2.59
N ASP A 71 -3.34 10.95 3.11
CA ASP A 71 -1.98 10.75 2.63
C ASP A 71 -1.11 9.94 3.61
N GLY A 72 -1.74 9.23 4.55
CA GLY A 72 -1.08 8.31 5.47
C GLY A 72 -0.28 7.23 4.72
N ASP A 73 0.64 6.58 5.43
CA ASP A 73 1.48 5.52 4.86
C ASP A 73 0.63 4.40 4.26
N VAL A 74 1.03 3.90 3.09
CA VAL A 74 0.38 2.74 2.45
C VAL A 74 0.78 1.49 3.24
N VAL A 75 -0.22 0.84 3.84
CA VAL A 75 -0.04 -0.41 4.59
C VAL A 75 -0.29 -1.65 3.76
N ALA A 76 -1.12 -1.52 2.71
CA ALA A 76 -1.39 -2.62 1.78
C ALA A 76 -1.92 -2.11 0.45
N GLU A 77 -1.64 -2.86 -0.63
CA GLU A 77 -2.21 -2.62 -1.96
C GLU A 77 -2.94 -3.87 -2.45
N PHE A 78 -4.01 -3.66 -3.21
CA PHE A 78 -4.82 -4.74 -3.77
C PHE A 78 -5.24 -4.43 -5.19
N ASP A 79 -4.94 -5.34 -6.11
CA ASP A 79 -5.48 -5.27 -7.46
C ASP A 79 -6.86 -5.93 -7.51
N VAL A 80 -7.86 -5.19 -7.97
CA VAL A 80 -9.23 -5.65 -8.08
C VAL A 80 -9.81 -5.34 -9.46
N THR A 81 -10.55 -6.30 -10.01
CA THR A 81 -11.34 -6.10 -11.23
C THR A 81 -12.82 -6.01 -10.85
N LEU A 82 -13.43 -4.87 -11.10
CA LEU A 82 -14.83 -4.59 -10.83
C LEU A 82 -15.64 -4.62 -12.13
N ARG A 83 -16.67 -5.44 -12.19
CA ARG A 83 -17.54 -5.57 -13.36
C ARG A 83 -18.78 -4.69 -13.22
N GLY A 84 -19.28 -4.17 -14.34
CA GLY A 84 -20.53 -3.41 -14.37
C GLY A 84 -21.72 -4.26 -13.95
N GLU A 85 -22.76 -3.62 -13.39
CA GLU A 85 -23.98 -4.24 -12.87
C GLU A 85 -23.76 -5.16 -11.65
N GLU A 86 -22.55 -5.17 -11.09
CA GLU A 86 -22.17 -6.06 -9.99
C GLU A 86 -22.03 -5.30 -8.66
N ALA A 87 -22.40 -5.98 -7.58
CA ALA A 87 -22.15 -5.55 -6.22
C ALA A 87 -21.14 -6.50 -5.56
N TYR A 88 -20.24 -5.91 -4.79
CA TYR A 88 -19.18 -6.63 -4.08
C TYR A 88 -19.18 -6.25 -2.61
N THR A 89 -18.84 -7.21 -1.76
CA THR A 89 -18.45 -6.94 -0.37
C THR A 89 -17.00 -7.34 -0.18
N ALA A 90 -16.20 -6.38 0.27
CA ALA A 90 -14.79 -6.54 0.59
C ALA A 90 -14.62 -6.52 2.12
N PHE A 91 -14.07 -7.57 2.70
CA PHE A 91 -13.74 -7.66 4.12
C PHE A 91 -12.24 -7.43 4.27
N ALA A 92 -11.86 -6.30 4.84
CA ALA A 92 -10.47 -6.01 5.23
C ALA A 92 -10.21 -6.66 6.59
N GLY A 93 -9.49 -7.78 6.62
CA GLY A 93 -9.29 -8.62 7.81
C GLY A 93 -7.88 -9.18 7.89
N GLY A 94 -7.63 -9.97 8.92
CA GLY A 94 -6.29 -10.43 9.28
C GLY A 94 -5.60 -9.45 10.23
N TYR A 95 -4.31 -9.64 10.48
CA TYR A 95 -3.52 -8.84 11.39
C TYR A 95 -2.45 -8.05 10.64
N LEU A 96 -2.26 -6.78 11.00
CA LEU A 96 -1.15 -5.96 10.50
C LEU A 96 0.16 -6.38 11.14
N SER A 97 0.13 -6.73 12.43
CA SER A 97 1.29 -7.21 13.17
C SER A 97 1.25 -8.74 13.28
N THR A 98 2.26 -9.40 12.74
CA THR A 98 2.42 -10.87 12.87
C THR A 98 2.70 -11.30 14.31
N ASP A 99 3.20 -10.40 15.17
CA ASP A 99 3.47 -10.70 16.59
C ASP A 99 2.18 -10.85 17.41
N ASP A 100 1.08 -10.22 16.97
CA ASP A 100 -0.23 -10.26 17.62
C ASP A 100 -1.15 -11.34 17.03
N ASP A 101 -0.69 -12.03 15.98
CA ASP A 101 -1.49 -13.02 15.26
C ASP A 101 -1.31 -14.43 15.82
N PRO A 102 -2.32 -15.00 16.50
CA PRO A 102 -2.25 -16.38 17.01
C PRO A 102 -2.34 -17.44 15.90
N SER A 103 -2.62 -17.07 14.65
CA SER A 103 -2.93 -17.98 13.54
C SER A 103 -2.13 -17.73 12.26
N ASP A 104 -1.17 -16.79 12.29
CA ASP A 104 -0.36 -16.40 11.12
C ASP A 104 -1.23 -15.91 9.93
N SER A 105 -2.31 -15.19 10.22
CA SER A 105 -3.28 -14.67 9.25
C SER A 105 -2.98 -13.23 8.92
N ALA A 106 -2.05 -13.01 7.99
CA ALA A 106 -1.68 -11.68 7.53
C ALA A 106 -2.88 -10.88 7.03
N PHE A 107 -2.80 -9.55 7.15
CA PHE A 107 -3.81 -8.62 6.63
C PHE A 107 -4.11 -8.89 5.15
N GLY A 108 -5.38 -8.94 4.80
CA GLY A 108 -5.83 -9.25 3.46
C GLY A 108 -7.25 -8.77 3.18
N LEU A 109 -7.63 -8.86 1.92
CA LEU A 109 -8.94 -8.47 1.43
C LEU A 109 -9.70 -9.70 0.90
N LEU A 110 -10.77 -10.10 1.59
CA LEU A 110 -11.69 -11.10 1.08
C LEU A 110 -12.79 -10.39 0.30
N VAL A 111 -12.84 -10.62 -1.01
CA VAL A 111 -13.87 -10.02 -1.89
C VAL A 111 -14.92 -11.07 -2.24
N SER A 112 -16.18 -10.76 -1.95
CA SER A 112 -17.35 -11.52 -2.35
C SER A 112 -18.14 -10.74 -3.39
N GLN A 113 -18.52 -11.41 -4.48
CA GLN A 113 -19.45 -10.89 -5.46
C GLN A 113 -20.89 -11.22 -5.02
N ASP A 114 -21.70 -10.19 -4.77
CA ASP A 114 -23.01 -10.35 -4.11
C ASP A 114 -24.18 -10.56 -5.09
N THR A 115 -24.03 -10.18 -6.36
CA THR A 115 -25.11 -10.13 -7.36
C THR A 115 -25.13 -11.31 -8.32
N ALA A 116 -24.08 -12.10 -8.45
CA ALA A 116 -24.03 -13.18 -9.41
C ALA A 116 -24.76 -14.44 -8.89
N ALA A 117 -25.53 -15.09 -9.76
CA ALA A 117 -25.98 -16.46 -9.54
C ALA A 117 -24.74 -17.39 -9.64
N GLY A 118 -24.18 -17.75 -8.50
CA GLY A 118 -22.91 -18.47 -8.40
C GLY A 118 -21.78 -17.56 -7.90
N ALA A 119 -22.10 -16.67 -6.95
CA ALA A 119 -21.16 -15.78 -6.31
C ALA A 119 -19.84 -16.47 -5.96
N THR A 120 -18.75 -16.03 -6.58
CA THR A 120 -17.41 -16.47 -6.25
C THR A 120 -16.83 -15.50 -5.24
N SER A 121 -16.50 -16.00 -4.05
CA SER A 121 -15.66 -15.28 -3.12
C SER A 121 -14.20 -15.66 -3.37
N GLY A 122 -13.32 -14.68 -3.49
CA GLY A 122 -11.88 -14.87 -3.61
C GLY A 122 -11.18 -14.10 -2.51
N PHE A 123 -10.19 -14.72 -1.87
CA PHE A 123 -9.28 -14.03 -0.97
C PHE A 123 -8.20 -13.38 -1.82
N LEU A 124 -8.13 -12.05 -1.78
CA LEU A 124 -7.01 -11.31 -2.32
C LEU A 124 -5.99 -11.16 -1.19
N THR A 125 -4.85 -11.80 -1.33
CA THR A 125 -3.69 -11.46 -0.51
C THR A 125 -3.30 -10.04 -0.86
N ALA A 126 -2.98 -9.21 0.15
CA ALA A 126 -2.34 -7.94 -0.12
C ALA A 126 -1.13 -8.22 -1.02
N THR A 127 -1.07 -7.60 -2.17
CA THR A 127 0.22 -7.27 -2.71
C THR A 127 0.80 -6.32 -1.67
N THR A 128 1.66 -6.84 -0.80
CA THR A 128 2.43 -6.02 0.12
C THR A 128 2.88 -4.81 -0.67
N SER A 129 2.64 -3.59 -0.15
CA SER A 129 3.24 -2.40 -0.75
C SER A 129 4.69 -2.78 -1.00
N THR A 130 5.04 -3.00 -2.26
CA THR A 130 6.38 -3.43 -2.60
C THR A 130 7.35 -2.27 -2.47
N THR A 131 6.84 -1.10 -2.05
CA THR A 131 7.63 0.12 -1.87
C THR A 131 7.32 0.82 -0.55
N THR A 132 8.31 1.47 -0.01
CA THR A 132 8.22 2.39 1.13
C THR A 132 8.99 3.68 0.80
N ASN A 133 8.81 4.70 1.61
CA ASN A 133 9.53 5.96 1.44
C ASN A 133 10.88 5.92 2.16
N LEU A 134 11.96 6.04 1.39
CA LEU A 134 13.33 6.12 1.86
C LEU A 134 13.86 7.57 1.75
N ARG A 135 14.56 8.03 2.76
CA ARG A 135 15.26 9.32 2.74
C ARG A 135 16.73 9.13 3.08
N VAL A 136 17.59 9.76 2.32
CA VAL A 136 19.05 9.68 2.48
C VAL A 136 19.61 11.01 2.95
N ALA A 137 20.49 10.99 3.96
CA ALA A 137 21.21 12.15 4.43
C ALA A 137 22.72 11.86 4.46
N HIS A 138 23.53 12.74 3.84
CA HIS A 138 24.99 12.66 3.90
C HIS A 138 25.51 13.50 5.08
N LEU A 139 25.90 12.85 6.16
CA LEU A 139 26.30 13.50 7.41
C LEU A 139 27.79 13.29 7.76
N SER A 140 28.62 12.85 6.81
CA SER A 140 30.06 12.66 7.03
C SER A 140 30.84 13.88 6.59
N PRO A 141 31.41 14.69 7.53
CA PRO A 141 32.05 15.96 7.18
C PRO A 141 33.37 15.79 6.43
N ASN A 142 33.97 14.62 6.47
CA ASN A 142 35.28 14.35 5.85
C ASN A 142 35.17 13.53 4.56
N ALA A 143 33.97 13.10 4.20
CA ALA A 143 33.79 12.34 2.97
C ALA A 143 33.55 13.29 1.79
N PRO A 144 34.10 12.98 0.61
CA PRO A 144 33.75 13.69 -0.61
C PRO A 144 32.31 13.41 -0.98
N ASN A 145 31.82 14.01 -2.07
CA ASN A 145 30.51 13.70 -2.60
C ASN A 145 30.39 12.21 -2.97
N VAL A 146 29.23 11.66 -2.76
CA VAL A 146 28.96 10.23 -2.96
C VAL A 146 27.76 9.99 -3.87
N ASN A 147 27.79 8.86 -4.54
CA ASN A 147 26.60 8.29 -5.20
C ASN A 147 26.02 7.20 -4.31
N VAL A 148 24.70 7.05 -4.32
CA VAL A 148 24.00 6.03 -3.58
C VAL A 148 23.22 5.18 -4.55
N SER A 149 23.40 3.86 -4.48
CA SER A 149 22.63 2.88 -5.25
C SER A 149 21.89 1.91 -4.32
N LEU A 150 20.76 1.45 -4.80
CA LEU A 150 19.91 0.43 -4.17
C LEU A 150 19.82 -0.75 -5.13
N ASP A 151 20.22 -1.94 -4.68
CA ASP A 151 20.27 -3.16 -5.48
C ASP A 151 20.99 -2.97 -6.84
N GLY A 152 22.06 -2.16 -6.83
CA GLY A 152 22.85 -1.84 -8.01
C GLY A 152 22.29 -0.74 -8.92
N ASN A 153 21.09 -0.20 -8.63
CA ASN A 153 20.51 0.93 -9.36
C ASN A 153 20.84 2.24 -8.65
N ALA A 154 21.41 3.22 -9.35
CA ALA A 154 21.67 4.53 -8.79
C ALA A 154 20.35 5.24 -8.45
N ILE A 155 20.21 5.66 -7.18
CA ILE A 155 19.04 6.40 -6.68
C ILE A 155 19.37 7.86 -6.39
N LEU A 156 20.62 8.17 -6.08
CA LEU A 156 21.12 9.53 -5.86
C LEU A 156 22.55 9.63 -6.39
N GLU A 157 22.86 10.76 -7.01
CA GLU A 157 24.19 11.06 -7.53
C GLU A 157 24.71 12.39 -6.96
N ASP A 158 26.02 12.48 -6.78
CA ASP A 158 26.75 13.68 -6.37
C ASP A 158 26.23 14.31 -5.05
N VAL A 159 25.91 13.48 -4.06
CA VAL A 159 25.37 13.91 -2.77
C VAL A 159 26.49 14.47 -1.91
N GLY A 160 26.49 15.77 -1.66
CA GLY A 160 27.47 16.47 -0.82
C GLY A 160 27.16 16.40 0.67
N PHE A 161 28.18 16.72 1.51
CA PHE A 161 27.98 16.81 2.95
C PHE A 161 26.88 17.78 3.35
N GLY A 162 26.01 17.35 4.26
CA GLY A 162 24.85 18.11 4.74
C GLY A 162 23.62 18.04 3.84
N ALA A 163 23.72 17.40 2.66
CA ALA A 163 22.56 17.20 1.80
C ALA A 163 21.60 16.16 2.41
N VAL A 164 20.31 16.42 2.22
CA VAL A 164 19.21 15.52 2.58
C VAL A 164 18.31 15.39 1.35
N SER A 165 18.06 14.17 0.90
CA SER A 165 17.20 13.95 -0.26
C SER A 165 15.73 14.28 0.03
N GLU A 166 14.93 14.41 -1.03
CA GLU A 166 13.50 14.18 -0.95
C GLU A 166 13.22 12.71 -0.59
N TYR A 167 11.97 12.37 -0.30
CA TYR A 167 11.57 10.99 -0.13
C TYR A 167 11.60 10.27 -1.48
N LEU A 168 12.22 9.09 -1.50
CA LEU A 168 12.37 8.22 -2.65
C LEU A 168 11.57 6.94 -2.39
N GLU A 169 10.83 6.48 -3.35
CA GLU A 169 10.21 5.17 -3.27
C GLU A 169 11.28 4.07 -3.35
N ALA A 170 11.32 3.20 -2.37
CA ALA A 170 12.24 2.08 -2.29
C ALA A 170 11.46 0.77 -2.08
N PRO A 171 11.83 -0.32 -2.80
CA PRO A 171 11.19 -1.61 -2.56
C PRO A 171 11.42 -2.07 -1.12
N VAL A 172 10.36 -2.59 -0.46
CA VAL A 172 10.47 -3.16 0.89
C VAL A 172 11.25 -4.47 0.90
N GLY A 173 11.73 -4.89 2.06
CA GLY A 173 12.47 -6.13 2.29
C GLY A 173 13.95 -5.91 2.46
N GLU A 174 14.72 -7.01 2.39
CA GLU A 174 16.19 -6.97 2.43
C GLU A 174 16.72 -6.35 1.14
N ARG A 175 17.42 -5.21 1.25
CA ARG A 175 17.97 -4.44 0.12
C ARG A 175 19.45 -4.20 0.32
N GLN A 176 20.18 -4.13 -0.78
CA GLN A 176 21.59 -3.80 -0.77
C GLN A 176 21.80 -2.31 -1.08
N ILE A 177 22.26 -1.56 -0.08
CA ILE A 177 22.68 -0.17 -0.27
C ILE A 177 24.17 -0.17 -0.53
N GLN A 178 24.59 0.47 -1.62
CA GLN A 178 26.00 0.71 -1.94
C GLN A 178 26.22 2.22 -2.06
N ILE A 179 27.30 2.69 -1.45
CA ILE A 179 27.77 4.07 -1.53
C ILE A 179 29.13 4.06 -2.21
N THR A 180 29.26 4.81 -3.29
CA THR A 180 30.50 4.99 -4.05
C THR A 180 30.93 6.46 -4.06
N LEU A 181 32.18 6.73 -4.41
CA LEU A 181 32.62 8.12 -4.62
C LEU A 181 31.97 8.71 -5.88
N ALA A 182 31.55 9.97 -5.83
CA ALA A 182 30.95 10.63 -7.00
C ALA A 182 31.96 10.77 -8.15
N ASP A 183 33.23 11.08 -7.85
CA ASP A 183 34.28 11.23 -8.84
C ASP A 183 34.87 9.91 -9.34
N ASP A 184 34.63 8.80 -8.65
CA ASP A 184 35.08 7.45 -9.00
C ASP A 184 34.06 6.39 -8.56
N ALA A 185 33.08 6.16 -9.40
CA ALA A 185 32.02 5.16 -9.17
C ALA A 185 32.53 3.72 -9.02
N GLY A 186 33.78 3.44 -9.40
CA GLY A 186 34.42 2.15 -9.16
C GLY A 186 34.90 1.97 -7.72
N THR A 187 35.02 3.05 -6.95
CA THR A 187 35.48 2.99 -5.56
C THR A 187 34.28 2.95 -4.61
N THR A 188 34.01 1.77 -4.05
CA THR A 188 32.97 1.56 -3.03
C THR A 188 33.44 2.06 -1.67
N VAL A 189 32.71 2.98 -1.08
CA VAL A 189 32.92 3.49 0.29
C VAL A 189 32.34 2.53 1.31
N THR A 190 31.12 2.07 1.08
CA THR A 190 30.46 1.06 1.92
C THR A 190 29.36 0.36 1.13
N GLU A 191 29.08 -0.87 1.55
CA GLU A 191 28.00 -1.68 1.03
C GLU A 191 27.37 -2.44 2.19
N ARG A 192 26.04 -2.39 2.31
CA ARG A 192 25.30 -3.01 3.41
C ARG A 192 23.94 -3.52 2.94
N SER A 193 23.57 -4.67 3.48
CA SER A 193 22.17 -5.11 3.46
C SER A 193 21.41 -4.39 4.57
N VAL A 194 20.25 -3.85 4.22
CA VAL A 194 19.33 -3.18 5.12
C VAL A 194 17.93 -3.75 4.90
N SER A 195 17.16 -3.90 5.97
CA SER A 195 15.74 -4.19 5.87
C SER A 195 15.00 -2.86 5.78
N ILE A 196 14.27 -2.68 4.71
CA ILE A 196 13.46 -1.49 4.41
C ILE A 196 11.99 -1.85 4.54
#